data_f6b0ef202049890b403586f82f536f2a
#
_entry.id   f6b0ef202049890b403586f82f536f2a
#
_cell.length_a   1.000
_cell.length_b   1.000
_cell.length_c   1.000
_cell.angle_alpha   90.00
_cell.angle_beta   90.00
_cell.angle_gamma   90.00
#
_symmetry.space_group_name_H-M   'P 1'
#
loop_
_entity.id
_entity.type
_entity.pdbx_description
1 polymer ?
#
loop_
_entity_poly.entity_id
_entity_poly.type
_entity_poly.pdbx_seq_one_letter_code
_entity_poly.pdbx_strand_id
1 'polypeptide(L)'
;METGLDFSVVWTNITYFMIGRYPSGPIGGVLLTLYLAVISLIFSFFGGLILGLMCVAKSRYIRYPTLAVVNAVRGIPLLMVIFWMYFLLPFVMGKIVPESWTVITALSLFTSAYMSQIVQAGIEGIPRGQTEAALSTGLRPWHAMVFVVLPQAIRNMIPSFVNQFVSMIKDTSLAFIVGVSELTHVATQVNNRTMIYPAEIFLFIAVIYFIICFAFTSLSRWLEQRLAWRKAI
;
A
#
# COMPACT_ATOMS: atom_id res chain seq x y z
N MET A 1 15.40 -38.60 16.39
CA MET A 1 15.13 -37.21 15.87
C MET A 1 13.62 -37.07 15.86
N GLU A 2 13.06 -36.37 16.83
CA GLU A 2 11.64 -36.03 16.79
C GLU A 2 11.48 -34.98 15.68
N THR A 3 10.86 -35.39 14.57
CA THR A 3 10.61 -34.57 13.40
C THR A 3 9.31 -33.75 13.55
N GLY A 4 8.93 -33.40 14.77
CA GLY A 4 7.76 -32.60 15.08
C GLY A 4 8.11 -31.12 15.10
N LEU A 5 7.30 -30.28 14.42
CA LEU A 5 7.39 -28.83 14.54
C LEU A 5 7.05 -28.43 15.99
N ASP A 6 7.93 -27.63 16.61
CA ASP A 6 7.70 -27.11 17.97
C ASP A 6 7.34 -25.63 17.94
N PHE A 7 6.08 -25.33 18.16
CA PHE A 7 5.56 -23.95 18.20
C PHE A 7 5.65 -23.31 19.59
N SER A 8 6.32 -23.90 20.57
CA SER A 8 6.50 -23.30 21.89
C SER A 8 7.20 -21.96 21.83
N VAL A 9 8.18 -21.81 20.93
CA VAL A 9 8.89 -20.54 20.66
C VAL A 9 7.95 -19.43 20.22
N VAL A 10 6.92 -19.77 19.46
CA VAL A 10 5.92 -18.80 18.98
C VAL A 10 5.08 -18.28 20.14
N TRP A 11 4.55 -19.18 20.95
CA TRP A 11 3.71 -18.82 22.11
C TRP A 11 4.49 -18.02 23.15
N THR A 12 5.74 -18.37 23.40
CA THR A 12 6.62 -17.63 24.31
C THR A 12 6.88 -16.20 23.84
N ASN A 13 6.90 -15.97 22.52
CA ASN A 13 7.19 -14.68 21.92
C ASN A 13 5.95 -13.99 21.31
N ILE A 14 4.73 -14.47 21.56
CA ILE A 14 3.51 -13.99 20.90
C ILE A 14 3.30 -12.48 21.09
N THR A 15 3.49 -11.96 22.28
CA THR A 15 3.38 -10.53 22.56
C THR A 15 4.39 -9.71 21.74
N TYR A 16 5.61 -10.25 21.59
CA TYR A 16 6.66 -9.60 20.82
C TYR A 16 6.32 -9.57 19.32
N PHE A 17 5.73 -10.62 18.77
CA PHE A 17 5.22 -10.64 17.42
C PHE A 17 4.06 -9.66 17.21
N MET A 18 3.19 -9.47 18.20
CA MET A 18 2.02 -8.59 18.05
C MET A 18 2.37 -7.11 18.17
N ILE A 19 3.13 -6.71 19.20
CA ILE A 19 3.32 -5.31 19.58
C ILE A 19 4.79 -4.89 19.74
N GLY A 20 5.74 -5.80 19.48
CA GLY A 20 7.16 -5.52 19.66
C GLY A 20 7.54 -5.41 21.13
N ARG A 21 8.38 -4.41 21.46
CA ARG A 21 8.86 -4.17 22.82
C ARG A 21 7.94 -3.28 23.67
N TYR A 22 6.79 -2.88 23.12
CA TYR A 22 5.86 -2.03 23.86
C TYR A 22 5.27 -2.78 25.08
N PRO A 23 5.10 -2.10 26.29
CA PRO A 23 5.33 -0.68 26.56
C PRO A 23 6.77 -0.32 26.97
N SER A 24 7.67 -1.27 27.17
CA SER A 24 9.06 -1.04 27.65
C SER A 24 10.00 -0.49 26.57
N GLY A 25 9.56 -0.43 25.31
CA GLY A 25 10.33 0.04 24.16
C GLY A 25 9.44 0.44 22.98
N PRO A 26 10.00 0.62 21.78
CA PRO A 26 9.25 1.03 20.62
C PRO A 26 8.23 -0.03 20.18
N ILE A 27 7.13 0.47 19.57
CA ILE A 27 6.13 -0.35 18.92
C ILE A 27 6.78 -1.16 17.80
N GLY A 28 6.36 -2.43 17.64
CA GLY A 28 6.86 -3.34 16.61
C GLY A 28 5.82 -4.36 16.18
N GLY A 29 6.28 -5.40 15.49
CA GLY A 29 5.46 -6.55 15.08
C GLY A 29 4.27 -6.16 14.19
N VAL A 30 3.18 -6.88 14.36
CA VAL A 30 1.93 -6.67 13.59
C VAL A 30 1.41 -5.24 13.71
N LEU A 31 1.49 -4.64 14.91
CA LEU A 31 0.98 -3.29 15.12
C LEU A 31 1.75 -2.25 14.27
N LEU A 32 3.08 -2.37 14.20
CA LEU A 32 3.89 -1.49 13.36
C LEU A 32 3.67 -1.77 11.87
N THR A 33 3.54 -3.04 11.46
CA THR A 33 3.18 -3.43 10.09
C THR A 33 1.91 -2.73 9.62
N LEU A 34 0.85 -2.80 10.43
CA LEU A 34 -0.44 -2.14 10.12
C LEU A 34 -0.32 -0.62 10.14
N TYR A 35 0.43 -0.06 11.08
CA TYR A 35 0.68 1.38 11.14
C TYR A 35 1.37 1.88 9.87
N LEU A 36 2.46 1.22 9.43
CA LEU A 36 3.16 1.56 8.19
C LEU A 36 2.23 1.46 6.98
N ALA A 37 1.46 0.37 6.87
CA ALA A 37 0.53 0.16 5.77
C ALA A 37 -0.56 1.23 5.71
N VAL A 38 -1.20 1.56 6.83
CA VAL A 38 -2.29 2.55 6.87
C VAL A 38 -1.79 3.95 6.53
N ILE A 39 -0.68 4.38 7.15
CA ILE A 39 -0.13 5.73 6.89
C ILE A 39 0.34 5.85 5.44
N SER A 40 1.07 4.85 4.94
CA SER A 40 1.51 4.84 3.54
C SER A 40 0.33 4.80 2.56
N LEU A 41 -0.76 4.07 2.89
CA LEU A 41 -1.97 4.05 2.07
C LEU A 41 -2.62 5.43 1.96
N ILE A 42 -2.72 6.17 3.07
CA ILE A 42 -3.30 7.52 3.07
C ILE A 42 -2.52 8.43 2.12
N PHE A 43 -1.19 8.46 2.24
CA PHE A 43 -0.35 9.27 1.35
C PHE A 43 -0.41 8.79 -0.10
N SER A 44 -0.41 7.46 -0.32
CA SER A 44 -0.51 6.88 -1.66
C SER A 44 -1.84 7.17 -2.33
N PHE A 45 -2.93 7.19 -1.58
CA PHE A 45 -4.27 7.50 -2.12
C PHE A 45 -4.30 8.91 -2.71
N PHE A 46 -3.86 9.92 -1.94
CA PHE A 46 -3.82 11.29 -2.43
C PHE A 46 -2.79 11.47 -3.55
N GLY A 47 -1.59 10.91 -3.40
CA GLY A 47 -0.56 10.95 -4.44
C GLY A 47 -1.02 10.27 -5.73
N GLY A 48 -1.63 9.09 -5.62
CA GLY A 48 -2.17 8.34 -6.75
C GLY A 48 -3.34 9.05 -7.44
N LEU A 49 -4.21 9.72 -6.67
CA LEU A 49 -5.30 10.52 -7.23
C LEU A 49 -4.76 11.71 -8.04
N ILE A 50 -3.81 12.44 -7.48
CA ILE A 50 -3.18 13.58 -8.17
C ILE A 50 -2.47 13.11 -9.43
N LEU A 51 -1.59 12.11 -9.34
CA LEU A 51 -0.87 11.57 -10.49
C LEU A 51 -1.81 10.98 -11.54
N GLY A 52 -2.86 10.28 -11.13
CA GLY A 52 -3.84 9.70 -12.02
C GLY A 52 -4.64 10.77 -12.81
N LEU A 53 -5.05 11.84 -12.14
CA LEU A 53 -5.68 13.00 -12.80
C LEU A 53 -4.72 13.68 -13.78
N MET A 54 -3.44 13.78 -13.44
CA MET A 54 -2.42 14.32 -14.36
C MET A 54 -2.19 13.37 -15.55
N CYS A 55 -2.29 12.04 -15.38
CA CYS A 55 -2.18 11.06 -16.47
C CYS A 55 -3.32 11.19 -17.51
N VAL A 56 -4.52 11.66 -17.11
CA VAL A 56 -5.66 11.89 -18.03
C VAL A 56 -5.79 13.33 -18.45
N ALA A 57 -4.86 14.22 -18.07
CA ALA A 57 -4.91 15.63 -18.42
C ALA A 57 -4.90 15.85 -19.94
N LYS A 58 -5.67 16.84 -20.42
CA LYS A 58 -5.72 17.21 -21.84
C LYS A 58 -4.40 17.79 -22.35
N SER A 59 -3.64 18.48 -21.48
CA SER A 59 -2.34 19.05 -21.81
C SER A 59 -1.29 17.96 -21.93
N ARG A 60 -0.66 17.86 -23.11
CA ARG A 60 0.45 16.95 -23.37
C ARG A 60 1.67 17.23 -22.48
N TYR A 61 1.86 18.48 -22.11
CA TYR A 61 2.98 18.90 -21.24
C TYR A 61 2.83 18.45 -19.79
N ILE A 62 1.65 18.09 -19.35
CA ILE A 62 1.39 17.50 -18.03
C ILE A 62 1.36 15.96 -18.16
N ARG A 63 0.60 15.45 -19.12
CA ARG A 63 0.32 14.02 -19.28
C ARG A 63 1.58 13.21 -19.54
N TYR A 64 2.39 13.56 -20.55
CA TYR A 64 3.53 12.73 -20.94
C TYR A 64 4.65 12.68 -19.89
N PRO A 65 5.09 13.78 -19.26
CA PRO A 65 6.05 13.71 -18.16
C PRO A 65 5.54 12.87 -16.98
N THR A 66 4.25 13.03 -16.62
CA THR A 66 3.65 12.24 -15.54
C THR A 66 3.66 10.75 -15.87
N LEU A 67 3.24 10.37 -17.08
CA LEU A 67 3.30 8.97 -17.52
C LEU A 67 4.73 8.42 -17.51
N ALA A 68 5.72 9.21 -17.92
CA ALA A 68 7.12 8.82 -17.89
C ALA A 68 7.59 8.53 -16.45
N VAL A 69 7.30 9.43 -15.51
CA VAL A 69 7.65 9.26 -14.08
C VAL A 69 6.93 8.04 -13.49
N VAL A 70 5.62 7.92 -13.70
CA VAL A 70 4.83 6.79 -13.19
C VAL A 70 5.38 5.47 -13.72
N ASN A 71 5.66 5.36 -15.02
CA ASN A 71 6.20 4.15 -15.61
C ASN A 71 7.63 3.86 -15.14
N ALA A 72 8.46 4.88 -14.95
CA ALA A 72 9.80 4.72 -14.39
C ALA A 72 9.74 4.15 -12.97
N VAL A 73 8.92 4.72 -12.08
CA VAL A 73 8.77 4.23 -10.69
C VAL A 73 8.25 2.79 -10.66
N ARG A 74 7.28 2.45 -11.52
CA ARG A 74 6.73 1.08 -11.61
C ARG A 74 7.70 0.07 -12.23
N GLY A 75 8.69 0.53 -13.01
CA GLY A 75 9.73 -0.30 -13.61
C GLY A 75 10.86 -0.66 -12.64
N ILE A 76 10.89 -0.06 -11.45
CA ILE A 76 11.94 -0.28 -10.46
C ILE A 76 11.42 -1.21 -9.35
N PRO A 77 12.20 -2.18 -8.85
CA PRO A 77 11.82 -2.97 -7.69
C PRO A 77 11.60 -2.09 -6.45
N LEU A 78 10.52 -2.33 -5.70
CA LEU A 78 10.21 -1.58 -4.47
C LEU A 78 11.38 -1.55 -3.49
N LEU A 79 12.09 -2.67 -3.35
CA LEU A 79 13.27 -2.78 -2.49
C LEU A 79 14.32 -1.70 -2.82
N MET A 80 14.55 -1.42 -4.10
CA MET A 80 15.50 -0.38 -4.54
C MET A 80 14.98 1.01 -4.18
N VAL A 81 13.67 1.24 -4.27
CA VAL A 81 13.06 2.51 -3.85
C VAL A 81 13.24 2.73 -2.34
N ILE A 82 13.08 1.66 -1.53
CA ILE A 82 13.33 1.73 -0.07
C ILE A 82 14.79 2.10 0.20
N PHE A 83 15.76 1.44 -0.45
CA PHE A 83 17.17 1.77 -0.29
C PHE A 83 17.50 3.20 -0.72
N TRP A 84 16.96 3.65 -1.86
CA TRP A 84 17.20 5.01 -2.31
C TRP A 84 16.63 6.03 -1.34
N MET A 85 15.41 5.82 -0.83
CA MET A 85 14.86 6.71 0.19
C MET A 85 15.69 6.67 1.47
N TYR A 86 16.18 5.50 1.88
CA TYR A 86 17.00 5.37 3.08
C TYR A 86 18.31 6.16 3.01
N PHE A 87 18.97 6.17 1.85
CA PHE A 87 20.23 6.88 1.67
C PHE A 87 20.06 8.33 1.19
N LEU A 88 19.10 8.59 0.28
CA LEU A 88 18.94 9.92 -0.32
C LEU A 88 18.13 10.88 0.56
N LEU A 89 17.11 10.39 1.27
CA LEU A 89 16.22 11.26 2.03
C LEU A 89 16.94 12.05 3.14
N PRO A 90 17.81 11.42 3.98
CA PRO A 90 18.63 12.15 4.94
C PRO A 90 19.57 13.16 4.30
N PHE A 91 20.15 12.80 3.13
CA PHE A 91 21.05 13.69 2.39
C PHE A 91 20.32 14.94 1.89
N VAL A 92 19.14 14.78 1.28
CA VAL A 92 18.32 15.89 0.77
C VAL A 92 17.78 16.76 1.90
N MET A 93 17.38 16.15 3.02
CA MET A 93 16.83 16.88 4.18
C MET A 93 17.91 17.49 5.10
N GLY A 94 19.17 17.12 4.92
CA GLY A 94 20.27 17.59 5.79
C GLY A 94 20.16 17.14 7.25
N LYS A 95 19.36 16.10 7.54
CA LYS A 95 19.12 15.57 8.89
C LYS A 95 18.80 14.09 8.86
N ILE A 96 19.02 13.42 10.00
CA ILE A 96 18.62 12.03 10.19
C ILE A 96 17.10 11.93 10.13
N VAL A 97 16.59 11.04 9.28
CA VAL A 97 15.17 10.71 9.15
C VAL A 97 14.94 9.35 9.81
N PRO A 98 13.96 9.20 10.71
CA PRO A 98 13.63 7.90 11.29
C PRO A 98 13.29 6.88 10.20
N GLU A 99 13.76 5.64 10.37
CA GLU A 99 13.62 4.56 9.39
C GLU A 99 12.15 4.31 9.00
N SER A 100 11.23 4.40 9.96
CA SER A 100 9.80 4.24 9.72
C SER A 100 9.26 5.30 8.74
N TRP A 101 9.68 6.56 8.85
CA TRP A 101 9.28 7.62 7.92
C TRP A 101 9.93 7.46 6.55
N THR A 102 11.14 6.96 6.49
CA THR A 102 11.81 6.61 5.24
C THR A 102 11.03 5.54 4.49
N VAL A 103 10.62 4.47 5.20
CA VAL A 103 9.80 3.40 4.62
C VAL A 103 8.42 3.91 4.19
N ILE A 104 7.74 4.71 5.05
CA ILE A 104 6.46 5.31 4.70
C ILE A 104 6.58 6.13 3.41
N THR A 105 7.63 6.94 3.26
CA THR A 105 7.86 7.74 2.05
C THR A 105 8.09 6.87 0.83
N ALA A 106 8.91 5.82 0.94
CA ALA A 106 9.19 4.88 -0.14
C ALA A 106 7.93 4.13 -0.60
N LEU A 107 7.19 3.54 0.35
CA LEU A 107 5.94 2.85 0.09
C LEU A 107 4.90 3.79 -0.53
N SER A 108 4.79 5.02 0.00
CA SER A 108 3.84 6.01 -0.49
C SER A 108 4.14 6.42 -1.93
N LEU A 109 5.39 6.72 -2.25
CA LEU A 109 5.81 7.10 -3.60
C LEU A 109 5.58 5.96 -4.60
N PHE A 110 6.02 4.75 -4.25
CA PHE A 110 5.87 3.57 -5.10
C PHE A 110 4.39 3.25 -5.34
N THR A 111 3.60 3.14 -4.28
CA THR A 111 2.18 2.78 -4.39
C THR A 111 1.36 3.89 -5.05
N SER A 112 1.73 5.18 -4.91
CA SER A 112 1.09 6.27 -5.65
C SER A 112 1.17 6.07 -7.16
N ALA A 113 2.29 5.57 -7.68
CA ALA A 113 2.44 5.26 -9.10
C ALA A 113 1.50 4.13 -9.55
N TYR A 114 1.30 3.10 -8.74
CA TYR A 114 0.32 2.04 -9.04
C TYR A 114 -1.12 2.52 -8.91
N MET A 115 -1.44 3.29 -7.86
CA MET A 115 -2.76 3.87 -7.68
C MET A 115 -3.13 4.85 -8.79
N SER A 116 -2.16 5.57 -9.34
CA SER A 116 -2.41 6.48 -10.49
C SER A 116 -2.96 5.75 -11.71
N GLN A 117 -2.53 4.51 -11.94
CA GLN A 117 -3.05 3.67 -13.03
C GLN A 117 -4.48 3.18 -12.74
N ILE A 118 -4.79 2.90 -11.48
CA ILE A 118 -6.17 2.57 -11.06
C ILE A 118 -7.07 3.77 -11.33
N VAL A 119 -6.61 4.98 -10.97
CA VAL A 119 -7.35 6.22 -11.20
C VAL A 119 -7.53 6.49 -12.69
N GLN A 120 -6.45 6.38 -13.47
CA GLN A 120 -6.51 6.54 -14.93
C GLN A 120 -7.52 5.57 -15.57
N ALA A 121 -7.38 4.28 -15.28
CA ALA A 121 -8.29 3.26 -15.83
C ALA A 121 -9.74 3.46 -15.38
N GLY A 122 -9.96 3.86 -14.13
CA GLY A 122 -11.29 4.15 -13.61
C GLY A 122 -11.96 5.34 -14.28
N ILE A 123 -11.21 6.40 -14.59
CA ILE A 123 -11.73 7.58 -15.32
C ILE A 123 -11.97 7.22 -16.79
N GLU A 124 -11.03 6.58 -17.45
CA GLU A 124 -11.14 6.17 -18.84
C GLU A 124 -12.26 5.12 -19.06
N GLY A 125 -12.60 4.35 -18.04
CA GLY A 125 -13.70 3.39 -18.02
C GLY A 125 -15.11 4.01 -17.90
N ILE A 126 -15.23 5.32 -17.67
CA ILE A 126 -16.55 6.00 -17.68
C ILE A 126 -16.99 6.23 -19.13
N PRO A 127 -18.23 5.85 -19.51
CA PRO A 127 -18.74 6.08 -20.85
C PRO A 127 -18.65 7.56 -21.25
N ARG A 128 -18.15 7.84 -22.45
CA ARG A 128 -17.97 9.23 -22.97
C ARG A 128 -19.24 10.05 -22.91
N GLY A 129 -20.39 9.42 -23.13
CA GLY A 129 -21.71 10.06 -23.05
C GLY A 129 -21.98 10.75 -21.71
N GLN A 130 -21.41 10.28 -20.60
CA GLN A 130 -21.51 10.97 -19.30
C GLN A 130 -20.82 12.33 -19.31
N THR A 131 -19.65 12.39 -19.92
CA THR A 131 -18.91 13.66 -20.05
C THR A 131 -19.59 14.58 -21.05
N GLU A 132 -20.06 14.06 -22.19
CA GLU A 132 -20.75 14.83 -23.24
C GLU A 132 -22.07 15.40 -22.70
N ALA A 133 -22.87 14.63 -21.99
CA ALA A 133 -24.10 15.10 -21.35
C ALA A 133 -23.81 16.20 -20.33
N ALA A 134 -22.78 16.04 -19.50
CA ALA A 134 -22.38 17.07 -18.54
C ALA A 134 -21.95 18.38 -19.22
N LEU A 135 -21.22 18.30 -20.33
CA LEU A 135 -20.82 19.48 -21.10
C LEU A 135 -22.03 20.15 -21.79
N SER A 136 -22.99 19.36 -22.28
CA SER A 136 -24.22 19.85 -22.92
C SER A 136 -25.14 20.64 -21.97
N THR A 137 -25.04 20.37 -20.64
CA THR A 137 -25.74 21.18 -19.62
C THR A 137 -25.03 22.49 -19.27
N GLY A 138 -23.95 22.85 -19.99
CA GLY A 138 -23.17 24.07 -19.76
C GLY A 138 -22.08 23.96 -18.68
N LEU A 139 -21.82 22.77 -18.16
CA LEU A 139 -20.71 22.55 -17.21
C LEU A 139 -19.36 22.76 -17.90
N ARG A 140 -18.46 23.49 -17.23
CA ARG A 140 -17.07 23.58 -17.69
C ARG A 140 -16.38 22.20 -17.58
N PRO A 141 -15.37 21.87 -18.41
CA PRO A 141 -14.74 20.56 -18.41
C PRO A 141 -14.24 20.07 -17.04
N TRP A 142 -13.70 20.96 -16.23
CA TRP A 142 -13.24 20.60 -14.89
C TRP A 142 -14.41 20.31 -13.93
N HIS A 143 -15.54 21.02 -14.06
CA HIS A 143 -16.75 20.73 -13.28
C HIS A 143 -17.34 19.38 -13.70
N ALA A 144 -17.39 19.06 -14.99
CA ALA A 144 -17.83 17.77 -15.47
C ALA A 144 -16.93 16.63 -14.90
N MET A 145 -15.61 16.85 -14.86
CA MET A 145 -14.68 15.89 -14.25
C MET A 145 -14.96 15.69 -12.75
N VAL A 146 -15.04 16.77 -11.98
CA VAL A 146 -15.15 16.70 -10.51
C VAL A 146 -16.54 16.26 -10.05
N PHE A 147 -17.60 16.74 -10.68
CA PHE A 147 -18.97 16.50 -10.19
C PHE A 147 -19.68 15.34 -10.88
N VAL A 148 -19.25 14.90 -12.07
CA VAL A 148 -19.93 13.83 -12.82
C VAL A 148 -19.03 12.61 -13.00
N VAL A 149 -17.83 12.78 -13.54
CA VAL A 149 -16.95 11.64 -13.89
C VAL A 149 -16.29 11.05 -12.65
N LEU A 150 -15.62 11.87 -11.84
CA LEU A 150 -14.81 11.41 -10.72
C LEU A 150 -15.61 10.67 -9.63
N PRO A 151 -16.82 11.10 -9.22
CA PRO A 151 -17.63 10.34 -8.26
C PRO A 151 -18.03 8.97 -8.77
N GLN A 152 -18.30 8.82 -10.06
CA GLN A 152 -18.60 7.52 -10.69
C GLN A 152 -17.33 6.66 -10.77
N ALA A 153 -16.21 7.26 -11.22
CA ALA A 153 -14.93 6.58 -11.34
C ALA A 153 -14.45 6.05 -9.98
N ILE A 154 -14.49 6.85 -8.90
CA ILE A 154 -14.08 6.43 -7.56
C ILE A 154 -14.83 5.18 -7.12
N ARG A 155 -16.15 5.10 -7.33
CA ARG A 155 -16.93 3.91 -6.97
C ARG A 155 -16.45 2.67 -7.72
N ASN A 156 -16.06 2.80 -8.97
CA ASN A 156 -15.53 1.68 -9.78
C ASN A 156 -14.11 1.28 -9.35
N MET A 157 -13.34 2.21 -8.79
CA MET A 157 -11.96 2.01 -8.35
C MET A 157 -11.84 1.36 -6.95
N ILE A 158 -12.89 1.47 -6.10
CA ILE A 158 -12.84 0.98 -4.70
C ILE A 158 -12.25 -0.41 -4.58
N PRO A 159 -12.70 -1.43 -5.35
CA PRO A 159 -12.14 -2.78 -5.25
C PRO A 159 -10.64 -2.83 -5.53
N SER A 160 -10.21 -2.11 -6.58
CA SER A 160 -8.79 -2.04 -6.96
C SER A 160 -7.94 -1.34 -5.89
N PHE A 161 -8.47 -0.30 -5.22
CA PHE A 161 -7.80 0.33 -4.09
C PHE A 161 -7.63 -0.62 -2.91
N VAL A 162 -8.65 -1.41 -2.58
CA VAL A 162 -8.54 -2.40 -1.50
C VAL A 162 -7.52 -3.49 -1.85
N ASN A 163 -7.50 -3.96 -3.09
CA ASN A 163 -6.48 -4.90 -3.55
C ASN A 163 -5.05 -4.32 -3.46
N GLN A 164 -4.89 -3.04 -3.79
CA GLN A 164 -3.60 -2.34 -3.65
C GLN A 164 -3.21 -2.19 -2.17
N PHE A 165 -4.17 -2.01 -1.26
CA PHE A 165 -3.91 -2.00 0.17
C PHE A 165 -3.41 -3.36 0.67
N VAL A 166 -4.04 -4.45 0.24
CA VAL A 166 -3.59 -5.81 0.56
C VAL A 166 -2.16 -6.06 0.06
N SER A 167 -1.82 -5.56 -1.13
CA SER A 167 -0.44 -5.62 -1.63
C SER A 167 0.52 -4.83 -0.75
N MET A 168 0.15 -3.61 -0.35
CA MET A 168 0.97 -2.77 0.52
C MET A 168 1.25 -3.42 1.89
N ILE A 169 0.28 -4.13 2.50
CA ILE A 169 0.52 -4.87 3.75
C ILE A 169 1.67 -5.87 3.58
N LYS A 170 1.72 -6.58 2.46
CA LYS A 170 2.81 -7.51 2.16
C LYS A 170 4.14 -6.77 1.90
N ASP A 171 4.07 -5.66 1.20
CA ASP A 171 5.21 -4.84 0.83
C ASP A 171 5.90 -4.21 2.06
N THR A 172 5.16 -3.99 3.17
CA THR A 172 5.77 -3.52 4.43
C THR A 172 6.79 -4.51 4.97
N SER A 173 6.69 -5.82 4.64
CA SER A 173 7.67 -6.81 5.04
C SER A 173 9.09 -6.51 4.57
N LEU A 174 9.24 -5.76 3.46
CA LEU A 174 10.55 -5.35 2.95
C LEU A 174 11.26 -4.31 3.85
N ALA A 175 10.51 -3.68 4.77
CA ALA A 175 11.07 -2.70 5.70
C ALA A 175 12.07 -3.29 6.71
N PHE A 176 12.05 -4.62 6.90
CA PHE A 176 13.01 -5.31 7.78
C PHE A 176 14.46 -5.04 7.37
N ILE A 177 14.71 -4.83 6.08
CA ILE A 177 16.04 -4.64 5.50
C ILE A 177 16.72 -3.36 5.98
N VAL A 178 15.93 -2.32 6.26
CA VAL A 178 16.43 -1.03 6.80
C VAL A 178 16.25 -0.92 8.32
N GLY A 179 16.01 -2.05 9.00
CA GLY A 179 15.99 -2.12 10.45
C GLY A 179 14.66 -1.76 11.12
N VAL A 180 13.59 -1.52 10.35
CA VAL A 180 12.26 -1.23 10.92
C VAL A 180 11.70 -2.49 11.57
N SER A 181 11.37 -2.41 12.87
CA SER A 181 10.93 -3.54 13.70
C SER A 181 9.47 -3.96 13.43
N GLU A 182 9.07 -4.07 12.15
CA GLU A 182 7.80 -4.65 11.74
C GLU A 182 7.81 -6.19 11.94
N LEU A 183 6.73 -6.88 11.58
CA LEU A 183 6.53 -8.30 11.87
C LEU A 183 7.67 -9.21 11.36
N THR A 184 8.17 -8.98 10.14
CA THR A 184 9.25 -9.80 9.54
C THR A 184 10.59 -9.56 10.24
N HIS A 185 10.86 -8.31 10.62
CA HIS A 185 12.07 -7.98 11.39
C HIS A 185 12.03 -8.60 12.79
N VAL A 186 10.88 -8.54 13.47
CA VAL A 186 10.69 -9.20 14.78
C VAL A 186 10.90 -10.70 14.64
N ALA A 187 10.34 -11.34 13.61
CA ALA A 187 10.55 -12.76 13.33
C ALA A 187 12.03 -13.10 13.12
N THR A 188 12.73 -12.28 12.33
CA THR A 188 14.17 -12.43 12.11
C THR A 188 14.96 -12.29 13.42
N GLN A 189 14.58 -11.36 14.30
CA GLN A 189 15.21 -11.21 15.61
C GLN A 189 14.98 -12.41 16.51
N VAL A 190 13.76 -12.97 16.55
CA VAL A 190 13.46 -14.18 17.33
C VAL A 190 14.24 -15.36 16.76
N ASN A 191 14.25 -15.53 15.45
CA ASN A 191 15.01 -16.58 14.79
C ASN A 191 16.52 -16.51 15.11
N ASN A 192 17.11 -15.32 15.04
CA ASN A 192 18.53 -15.11 15.33
C ASN A 192 18.90 -15.37 16.80
N ARG A 193 17.93 -15.26 17.74
CA ARG A 193 18.14 -15.57 19.14
C ARG A 193 18.05 -17.08 19.45
N THR A 194 17.14 -17.75 18.74
CA THR A 194 16.84 -19.17 19.00
C THR A 194 17.65 -20.10 18.12
N MET A 195 17.85 -19.75 16.84
CA MET A 195 18.59 -20.48 15.79
C MET A 195 18.13 -21.94 15.53
N ILE A 196 17.05 -22.39 16.18
CA ILE A 196 16.60 -23.79 16.15
C ILE A 196 15.25 -23.94 15.45
N TYR A 197 14.42 -22.89 15.42
CA TYR A 197 13.02 -22.93 14.99
C TYR A 197 12.68 -22.05 13.79
N PRO A 198 13.50 -21.99 12.71
CA PRO A 198 13.23 -21.07 11.60
C PRO A 198 11.93 -21.41 10.86
N ALA A 199 11.63 -22.69 10.67
CA ALA A 199 10.43 -23.13 9.96
C ALA A 199 9.16 -22.70 10.69
N GLU A 200 9.10 -22.92 12.01
CA GLU A 200 7.95 -22.58 12.86
C GLU A 200 7.70 -21.08 12.90
N ILE A 201 8.77 -20.29 13.07
CA ILE A 201 8.69 -18.83 13.15
C ILE A 201 8.20 -18.24 11.81
N PHE A 202 8.82 -18.64 10.69
CA PHE A 202 8.45 -18.09 9.38
C PHE A 202 7.09 -18.62 8.90
N LEU A 203 6.71 -19.87 9.24
CA LEU A 203 5.36 -20.36 8.98
C LEU A 203 4.32 -19.57 9.77
N PHE A 204 4.59 -19.28 11.05
CA PHE A 204 3.69 -18.50 11.89
C PHE A 204 3.45 -17.11 11.30
N ILE A 205 4.50 -16.35 10.94
CA ILE A 205 4.30 -15.02 10.36
C ILE A 205 3.62 -15.08 8.99
N ALA A 206 3.88 -16.12 8.19
CA ALA A 206 3.16 -16.33 6.94
C ALA A 206 1.65 -16.51 7.17
N VAL A 207 1.27 -17.27 8.22
CA VAL A 207 -0.14 -17.41 8.63
C VAL A 207 -0.72 -16.07 9.10
N ILE A 208 0.02 -15.27 9.86
CA ILE A 208 -0.45 -13.93 10.29
C ILE A 208 -0.67 -13.02 9.07
N TYR A 209 0.30 -12.92 8.15
CA TYR A 209 0.12 -12.15 6.91
C TYR A 209 -1.07 -12.66 6.10
N PHE A 210 -1.22 -13.99 5.99
CA PHE A 210 -2.37 -14.59 5.29
C PHE A 210 -3.69 -14.17 5.92
N ILE A 211 -3.83 -14.27 7.24
CA ILE A 211 -5.07 -13.89 7.96
C ILE A 211 -5.39 -12.42 7.71
N ILE A 212 -4.42 -11.52 7.86
CA ILE A 212 -4.61 -10.09 7.65
C ILE A 212 -5.02 -9.83 6.19
N CYS A 213 -4.28 -10.35 5.23
CA CYS A 213 -4.57 -10.15 3.80
C CYS A 213 -5.90 -10.77 3.39
N PHE A 214 -6.25 -11.95 3.91
CA PHE A 214 -7.52 -12.61 3.65
C PHE A 214 -8.70 -11.82 4.20
N ALA A 215 -8.59 -11.26 5.41
CA ALA A 215 -9.62 -10.41 5.99
C ALA A 215 -9.90 -9.18 5.12
N PHE A 216 -8.86 -8.47 4.67
CA PHE A 216 -9.01 -7.32 3.77
C PHE A 216 -9.52 -7.71 2.38
N THR A 217 -9.06 -8.84 1.82
CA THR A 217 -9.57 -9.33 0.53
C THR A 217 -11.04 -9.73 0.63
N SER A 218 -11.46 -10.34 1.72
CA SER A 218 -12.86 -10.68 1.96
C SER A 218 -13.73 -9.44 2.12
N LEU A 219 -13.21 -8.41 2.79
CA LEU A 219 -13.87 -7.10 2.88
C LEU A 219 -14.02 -6.47 1.48
N SER A 220 -12.99 -6.55 0.62
CA SER A 220 -13.05 -6.08 -0.77
C SER A 220 -14.20 -6.73 -1.53
N ARG A 221 -14.27 -8.06 -1.51
CA ARG A 221 -15.34 -8.81 -2.20
C ARG A 221 -16.74 -8.44 -1.71
N TRP A 222 -16.88 -8.27 -0.40
CA TRP A 222 -18.16 -7.84 0.17
C TRP A 222 -18.54 -6.43 -0.29
N LEU A 223 -17.59 -5.49 -0.34
CA LEU A 223 -17.81 -4.14 -0.88
C LEU A 223 -18.18 -4.18 -2.37
N GLU A 224 -17.48 -4.98 -3.17
CA GLU A 224 -17.79 -5.18 -4.60
C GLU A 224 -19.23 -5.63 -4.80
N GLN A 225 -19.65 -6.66 -4.09
CA GLN A 225 -21.02 -7.19 -4.18
C GLN A 225 -22.06 -6.11 -3.82
N ARG A 226 -21.83 -5.36 -2.75
CA ARG A 226 -22.75 -4.27 -2.35
C ARG A 226 -22.80 -3.11 -3.35
N LEU A 227 -21.68 -2.78 -3.98
CA LEU A 227 -21.61 -1.73 -4.99
C LEU A 227 -22.20 -2.18 -6.33
N ALA A 228 -22.04 -3.46 -6.70
CA ALA A 228 -22.63 -4.01 -7.91
C ALA A 228 -24.18 -4.04 -7.85
N TRP A 229 -24.77 -4.37 -6.70
CA TRP A 229 -26.22 -4.35 -6.50
C TRP A 229 -26.86 -2.97 -6.75
N ARG A 230 -26.13 -1.88 -6.47
CA ARG A 230 -26.60 -0.51 -6.72
C ARG A 230 -26.51 -0.07 -8.19
N LYS A 231 -25.87 -0.85 -9.08
CA LYS A 231 -25.82 -0.59 -10.53
C LYS A 231 -26.98 -1.25 -11.30
N ALA A 232 -27.70 -2.18 -10.66
CA ALA A 232 -28.81 -2.94 -11.28
C ALA A 232 -30.19 -2.30 -11.04
N ILE A 233 -30.26 -1.20 -10.31
CA ILE A 233 -31.44 -0.36 -10.10
C ILE A 233 -31.21 1.01 -10.76
#